data_284cfa3404ea4383d275ef58af205b5e
#
_entry.id   284cfa3404ea4383d275ef58af205b5e
#
_cell.length_a   1.000
_cell.length_b   1.000
_cell.length_c   1.000
_cell.angle_alpha   90.00
_cell.angle_beta   90.00
_cell.angle_gamma   90.00
#
_symmetry.space_group_name_H-M   'P 1'
#
loop_
_entity.id
_entity.type
_entity.pdbx_description
1 polymer ?
#
loop_
_entity_poly.entity_id
_entity_poly.type
_entity_poly.pdbx_seq_one_letter_code
_entity_poly.pdbx_strand_id
1 'polypeptide(L)'
;IDKTISENMEELTRIYSVAKKLNSVYAMQKYIVKLGDKLNVHGFVPKNDLDNFKNTFESIDGVKLEVLPATSDVRLEPPTRLKNSWFARPFRMFVEMYGVPRYNDVDPTLLVAISYTLLFGIMFGDLGQGIILSLVGLVAEKKFNLKLGGVGVRLGISSAIFGVFFGSFFGNEEILSEYFKGFSFFNAMSPENTMTLLMAAIGLGIVLILISMTFSIVLNFKKKNIGEAILSQNGLCGVTFYVAVIVAALGMLTGQHFVNIFYILILIVLPLILMFLKEPLIRKLEEHGEMFPNGFGAFFVEGFFELFEVVLSFITNTMSFLRVGGFVLSHAGMMLVVYTLAEMVGGFGEIIVLILGNVFVMCLEGLIVGIQVLRLEFYEMFSRYYEGNGIPFKTIKED
;
A
#
# COMPACT_ATOMS: atom_id res chain seq x y z
N ILE A 1 -28.83 38.34 17.02
CA ILE A 1 -27.94 37.25 17.35
C ILE A 1 -26.52 37.62 16.93
N ASP A 2 -26.25 38.00 15.67
CA ASP A 2 -24.88 38.32 15.19
C ASP A 2 -24.24 39.52 15.90
N LYS A 3 -25.03 40.53 16.25
CA LYS A 3 -24.55 41.73 16.96
C LYS A 3 -24.14 41.39 18.42
N THR A 4 -24.91 40.55 19.10
CA THR A 4 -24.64 40.12 20.46
C THR A 4 -23.42 39.16 20.49
N ILE A 5 -23.22 38.34 19.44
CA ILE A 5 -22.05 37.49 19.29
C ILE A 5 -20.78 38.32 19.06
N SER A 6 -20.83 39.36 18.21
CA SER A 6 -19.69 40.24 17.96
C SER A 6 -19.29 41.08 19.18
N GLU A 7 -20.24 41.52 19.98
CA GLU A 7 -19.99 42.30 21.22
C GLU A 7 -19.36 41.44 22.34
N ASN A 8 -19.65 40.14 22.37
CA ASN A 8 -19.12 39.23 23.40
C ASN A 8 -18.06 38.24 22.88
N MET A 9 -17.53 38.49 21.69
CA MET A 9 -16.61 37.56 21.03
C MET A 9 -15.33 37.30 21.86
N GLU A 10 -14.77 38.31 22.49
CA GLU A 10 -13.57 38.14 23.33
C GLU A 10 -13.83 37.28 24.56
N GLU A 11 -14.97 37.50 25.23
CA GLU A 11 -15.34 36.72 26.40
C GLU A 11 -15.69 35.26 26.04
N LEU A 12 -16.42 35.05 24.93
CA LEU A 12 -16.70 33.72 24.39
C LEU A 12 -15.43 32.98 24.01
N THR A 13 -14.48 33.65 23.39
CA THR A 13 -13.18 33.06 23.03
C THR A 13 -12.38 32.68 24.26
N ARG A 14 -12.40 33.52 25.31
CA ARG A 14 -11.76 33.22 26.59
C ARG A 14 -12.40 32.01 27.26
N ILE A 15 -13.73 31.98 27.39
CA ILE A 15 -14.46 30.86 27.97
C ILE A 15 -14.20 29.56 27.20
N TYR A 16 -14.24 29.64 25.86
CA TYR A 16 -13.93 28.49 25.01
C TYR A 16 -12.50 27.98 25.24
N SER A 17 -11.50 28.87 25.30
CA SER A 17 -10.10 28.48 25.55
C SER A 17 -9.90 27.82 26.91
N VAL A 18 -10.57 28.33 27.96
CA VAL A 18 -10.55 27.72 29.30
C VAL A 18 -11.26 26.37 29.32
N ALA A 19 -12.45 26.28 28.70
CA ALA A 19 -13.19 25.02 28.61
C ALA A 19 -12.39 23.97 27.84
N LYS A 20 -11.72 24.36 26.77
CA LYS A 20 -10.85 23.50 25.97
C LYS A 20 -9.66 22.97 26.79
N LYS A 21 -8.98 23.84 27.55
CA LYS A 21 -7.90 23.43 28.48
C LYS A 21 -8.39 22.48 29.55
N LEU A 22 -9.53 22.76 30.17
CA LEU A 22 -10.13 21.86 31.16
C LEU A 22 -10.47 20.50 30.54
N ASN A 23 -11.05 20.48 29.35
CA ASN A 23 -11.36 19.23 28.67
C ASN A 23 -10.11 18.39 28.38
N SER A 24 -8.99 19.00 27.97
CA SER A 24 -7.72 18.31 27.78
C SER A 24 -7.18 17.73 29.09
N VAL A 25 -7.27 18.46 30.20
CA VAL A 25 -6.87 17.98 31.54
C VAL A 25 -7.74 16.79 31.99
N TYR A 26 -9.07 16.88 31.83
CA TYR A 26 -9.96 15.75 32.13
C TYR A 26 -9.72 14.54 31.24
N ALA A 27 -9.40 14.75 29.97
CA ALA A 27 -9.02 13.67 29.05
C ALA A 27 -7.73 12.94 29.51
N MET A 28 -6.77 13.67 30.09
CA MET A 28 -5.54 13.09 30.65
C MET A 28 -5.79 12.28 31.91
N GLN A 29 -6.83 12.60 32.70
CA GLN A 29 -7.17 11.85 33.95
C GLN A 29 -7.44 10.36 33.66
N LYS A 30 -7.86 9.99 32.46
CA LYS A 30 -8.06 8.59 32.07
C LYS A 30 -6.78 7.75 32.12
N TYR A 31 -5.62 8.39 32.04
CA TYR A 31 -4.31 7.72 32.02
C TYR A 31 -3.61 7.78 33.39
N ILE A 32 -4.27 8.37 34.40
CA ILE A 32 -3.74 8.50 35.76
C ILE A 32 -4.30 7.38 36.64
N VAL A 33 -3.40 6.58 37.18
CA VAL A 33 -3.77 5.52 38.15
C VAL A 33 -3.34 5.92 39.56
N LYS A 34 -4.29 5.95 40.49
CA LYS A 34 -4.00 6.22 41.89
C LYS A 34 -3.61 4.91 42.57
N LEU A 35 -2.38 4.84 43.07
CA LEU A 35 -1.85 3.74 43.89
C LEU A 35 -1.51 4.25 45.31
N GLY A 36 -2.39 4.04 46.25
CA GLY A 36 -2.29 4.61 47.59
C GLY A 36 -2.37 6.15 47.56
N ASP A 37 -1.35 6.83 48.07
CA ASP A 37 -1.25 8.30 48.09
C ASP A 37 -0.48 8.86 46.88
N LYS A 38 -0.04 8.00 45.94
CA LYS A 38 0.71 8.40 44.77
C LYS A 38 -0.14 8.29 43.51
N LEU A 39 0.04 9.25 42.61
CA LEU A 39 -0.54 9.23 41.26
C LEU A 39 0.50 8.76 40.27
N ASN A 40 0.23 7.66 39.58
CA ASN A 40 1.11 7.11 38.57
C ASN A 40 0.54 7.41 37.15
N VAL A 41 1.40 7.95 36.30
CA VAL A 41 1.09 8.20 34.90
C VAL A 41 2.04 7.38 34.06
N HIS A 42 1.51 6.51 33.18
CA HIS A 42 2.28 5.77 32.22
C HIS A 42 2.09 6.36 30.82
N GLY A 43 3.18 6.58 30.11
CA GLY A 43 3.14 7.12 28.75
C GLY A 43 4.38 6.76 27.97
N PHE A 44 4.30 6.88 26.66
CA PHE A 44 5.43 6.65 25.75
C PHE A 44 5.96 7.97 25.21
N VAL A 45 7.27 8.18 25.28
CA VAL A 45 7.96 9.38 24.78
C VAL A 45 8.87 9.00 23.63
N PRO A 46 8.87 9.74 22.50
CA PRO A 46 9.82 9.50 21.43
C PRO A 46 11.26 9.67 21.91
N LYS A 47 12.17 8.77 21.49
CA LYS A 47 13.58 8.81 21.91
C LYS A 47 14.26 10.15 21.67
N ASN A 48 13.91 10.85 20.57
CA ASN A 48 14.49 12.14 20.23
C ASN A 48 14.07 13.28 21.19
N ASP A 49 12.92 13.13 21.85
CA ASP A 49 12.35 14.14 22.73
C ASP A 49 12.61 13.80 24.21
N LEU A 50 13.28 12.66 24.49
CA LEU A 50 13.49 12.14 25.84
C LEU A 50 14.31 13.07 26.72
N ASP A 51 15.37 13.67 26.20
CA ASP A 51 16.26 14.54 26.98
C ASP A 51 15.54 15.85 27.36
N ASN A 52 14.80 16.42 26.42
CA ASN A 52 13.98 17.61 26.70
C ASN A 52 12.88 17.29 27.72
N PHE A 53 12.26 16.10 27.61
CA PHE A 53 11.24 15.64 28.54
C PHE A 53 11.82 15.46 29.94
N LYS A 54 13.00 14.82 30.10
CA LYS A 54 13.68 14.66 31.39
C LYS A 54 13.96 16.02 32.04
N ASN A 55 14.59 16.93 31.33
CA ASN A 55 14.95 18.26 31.82
C ASN A 55 13.72 19.06 32.30
N THR A 56 12.58 18.89 31.61
CA THR A 56 11.33 19.58 31.98
C THR A 56 10.74 19.00 33.28
N PHE A 57 10.76 17.68 33.44
CA PHE A 57 10.14 17.04 34.62
C PHE A 57 11.05 16.98 35.84
N GLU A 58 12.37 16.94 35.69
CA GLU A 58 13.34 17.00 36.79
C GLU A 58 13.29 18.36 37.54
N SER A 59 12.80 19.41 36.88
CA SER A 59 12.63 20.74 37.49
C SER A 59 11.37 20.88 38.34
N ILE A 60 10.50 19.86 38.41
CA ILE A 60 9.22 19.92 39.12
C ILE A 60 9.32 19.17 40.46
N ASP A 61 9.18 19.88 41.56
CA ASP A 61 9.19 19.30 42.88
C ASP A 61 8.03 18.30 43.11
N GLY A 62 8.35 17.13 43.66
CA GLY A 62 7.35 16.08 43.95
C GLY A 62 7.09 15.11 42.80
N VAL A 63 7.69 15.27 41.63
CA VAL A 63 7.59 14.34 40.52
C VAL A 63 8.81 13.41 40.49
N LYS A 64 8.58 12.09 40.51
CA LYS A 64 9.60 11.08 40.32
C LYS A 64 9.46 10.49 38.91
N LEU A 65 10.44 10.75 38.05
CA LEU A 65 10.48 10.21 36.70
C LEU A 65 11.27 8.90 36.65
N GLU A 66 10.65 7.86 36.15
CA GLU A 66 11.31 6.56 35.88
C GLU A 66 11.22 6.26 34.38
N VAL A 67 12.37 6.11 33.73
CA VAL A 67 12.46 5.84 32.31
C VAL A 67 12.83 4.40 32.07
N LEU A 68 11.91 3.65 31.47
CA LEU A 68 12.05 2.25 31.15
C LEU A 68 12.12 2.04 29.63
N PRO A 69 12.74 0.97 29.15
CA PRO A 69 12.65 0.60 27.72
C PRO A 69 11.19 0.37 27.32
N ALA A 70 10.85 0.76 26.06
CA ALA A 70 9.46 0.67 25.57
C ALA A 70 8.87 -0.76 25.62
N THR A 71 9.73 -1.79 25.61
CA THR A 71 9.35 -3.21 25.65
C THR A 71 9.48 -3.82 27.05
N SER A 72 9.66 -3.03 28.11
CA SER A 72 9.86 -3.52 29.48
C SER A 72 8.60 -4.15 30.08
N ASP A 73 7.42 -3.69 29.70
CA ASP A 73 6.14 -4.27 30.15
C ASP A 73 5.48 -5.02 28.98
N VAL A 74 5.39 -6.34 29.11
CA VAL A 74 4.78 -7.23 28.11
C VAL A 74 3.28 -6.96 27.90
N ARG A 75 2.63 -6.32 28.88
CA ARG A 75 1.18 -5.99 28.82
C ARG A 75 0.89 -4.73 28.02
N LEU A 76 1.89 -3.87 27.81
CA LEU A 76 1.74 -2.60 27.11
C LEU A 76 2.41 -2.71 25.76
N GLU A 77 1.61 -2.75 24.68
CA GLU A 77 2.16 -2.66 23.33
C GLU A 77 2.61 -1.22 23.05
N PRO A 78 3.91 -1.00 22.71
CA PRO A 78 4.40 0.33 22.42
C PRO A 78 3.76 0.91 21.17
N PRO A 79 3.30 2.17 21.17
CA PRO A 79 2.72 2.80 20.00
C PRO A 79 3.80 3.06 18.94
N THR A 80 3.46 2.90 17.68
CA THR A 80 4.35 3.09 16.54
C THR A 80 4.20 4.47 15.95
N ARG A 81 5.35 5.19 15.81
CA ARG A 81 5.44 6.45 15.08
C ARG A 81 6.26 6.23 13.81
N LEU A 82 5.61 6.32 12.65
CA LEU A 82 6.27 6.17 11.36
C LEU A 82 7.15 7.38 11.06
N LYS A 83 8.40 7.12 10.64
CA LYS A 83 9.35 8.14 10.19
C LYS A 83 9.79 7.83 8.77
N ASN A 84 9.14 8.45 7.81
CA ASN A 84 9.31 8.16 6.39
C ASN A 84 10.22 9.19 5.70
N SER A 85 10.89 8.76 4.62
CA SER A 85 11.66 9.60 3.72
C SER A 85 10.75 10.63 3.02
N TRP A 86 11.34 11.70 2.46
CA TRP A 86 10.59 12.73 1.72
C TRP A 86 9.69 12.15 0.62
N PHE A 87 10.15 11.12 -0.10
CA PHE A 87 9.38 10.48 -1.15
C PHE A 87 8.17 9.69 -0.62
N ALA A 88 8.37 8.89 0.41
CA ALA A 88 7.35 8.00 0.97
C ALA A 88 6.34 8.72 1.90
N ARG A 89 6.72 9.88 2.45
CA ARG A 89 5.94 10.61 3.45
C ARG A 89 4.46 10.83 3.11
N PRO A 90 4.05 11.24 1.89
CA PRO A 90 2.63 11.41 1.56
C PRO A 90 1.85 10.11 1.53
N PHE A 91 2.50 8.98 1.18
CA PHE A 91 1.87 7.65 1.09
C PHE A 91 1.60 7.02 2.45
N ARG A 92 2.16 7.60 3.52
CA ARG A 92 1.91 7.17 4.90
C ARG A 92 0.41 7.10 5.22
N MET A 93 -0.41 7.99 4.65
CA MET A 93 -1.85 7.99 4.87
C MET A 93 -2.53 6.69 4.41
N PHE A 94 -2.04 6.05 3.36
CA PHE A 94 -2.58 4.78 2.87
C PHE A 94 -2.25 3.62 3.81
N VAL A 95 -1.03 3.63 4.38
CA VAL A 95 -0.63 2.65 5.40
C VAL A 95 -1.44 2.87 6.68
N GLU A 96 -1.62 4.11 7.13
CA GLU A 96 -2.44 4.44 8.29
C GLU A 96 -3.93 4.09 8.09
N MET A 97 -4.43 4.13 6.86
CA MET A 97 -5.81 3.76 6.52
C MET A 97 -6.04 2.24 6.60
N TYR A 98 -5.06 1.43 6.22
CA TYR A 98 -5.09 -0.03 6.39
C TYR A 98 -4.88 -0.43 7.85
N GLY A 99 -3.90 0.20 8.53
CA GLY A 99 -3.52 -0.02 9.92
C GLY A 99 -2.03 0.29 10.11
N VAL A 100 -1.64 0.66 11.31
CA VAL A 100 -0.23 0.96 11.63
C VAL A 100 0.52 -0.34 11.93
N PRO A 101 1.82 -0.51 11.53
CA PRO A 101 2.59 -1.69 11.87
C PRO A 101 2.87 -1.75 13.38
N ARG A 102 3.05 -2.96 13.92
CA ARG A 102 3.51 -3.14 15.30
C ARG A 102 4.90 -2.54 15.49
N TYR A 103 5.25 -2.20 16.71
CA TYR A 103 6.50 -1.51 17.05
C TYR A 103 7.77 -2.16 16.47
N ASN A 104 7.80 -3.49 16.40
CA ASN A 104 8.95 -4.26 15.88
C ASN A 104 8.82 -4.66 14.40
N ASP A 105 7.69 -4.35 13.75
CA ASP A 105 7.47 -4.69 12.35
C ASP A 105 8.16 -3.68 11.42
N VAL A 106 8.40 -4.10 10.18
CA VAL A 106 8.98 -3.24 9.15
C VAL A 106 7.92 -2.29 8.62
N ASP A 107 8.29 -1.04 8.42
CA ASP A 107 7.43 -0.02 7.82
C ASP A 107 7.28 -0.27 6.31
N PRO A 108 6.07 -0.60 5.81
CA PRO A 108 5.83 -0.87 4.40
C PRO A 108 5.71 0.40 3.55
N THR A 109 5.72 1.60 4.14
CA THR A 109 5.39 2.86 3.45
C THR A 109 6.27 3.13 2.23
N LEU A 110 7.56 2.76 2.29
CA LEU A 110 8.46 2.96 1.15
C LEU A 110 8.11 2.03 -0.01
N LEU A 111 7.79 0.76 0.28
CA LEU A 111 7.40 -0.22 -0.73
C LEU A 111 6.12 0.24 -1.41
N VAL A 112 5.11 0.63 -0.62
CA VAL A 112 3.84 1.19 -1.13
C VAL A 112 4.07 2.44 -1.97
N ALA A 113 4.94 3.35 -1.53
CA ALA A 113 5.22 4.56 -2.30
C ALA A 113 5.79 4.24 -3.69
N ILE A 114 6.67 3.23 -3.80
CA ILE A 114 7.28 2.83 -5.07
C ILE A 114 6.27 2.08 -5.94
N SER A 115 5.63 1.03 -5.41
CA SER A 115 4.69 0.20 -6.18
C SER A 115 3.46 0.98 -6.62
N TYR A 116 2.89 1.81 -5.72
CA TYR A 116 1.76 2.66 -6.04
C TYR A 116 2.09 3.68 -7.14
N THR A 117 3.23 4.35 -7.02
CA THR A 117 3.67 5.34 -8.02
C THR A 117 3.92 4.69 -9.37
N LEU A 118 4.52 3.49 -9.38
CA LEU A 118 4.78 2.72 -10.60
C LEU A 118 3.48 2.23 -11.25
N LEU A 119 2.60 1.60 -10.49
CA LEU A 119 1.32 1.07 -10.99
C LEU A 119 0.42 2.19 -11.54
N PHE A 120 0.29 3.29 -10.79
CA PHE A 120 -0.48 4.44 -11.24
C PHE A 120 0.09 5.04 -12.52
N GLY A 121 1.41 5.22 -12.58
CA GLY A 121 2.08 5.77 -13.76
C GLY A 121 1.88 4.91 -15.02
N ILE A 122 1.91 3.59 -14.88
CA ILE A 122 1.64 2.67 -16.00
C ILE A 122 0.16 2.76 -16.40
N MET A 123 -0.76 2.69 -15.46
CA MET A 123 -2.21 2.66 -15.74
C MET A 123 -2.74 3.97 -16.33
N PHE A 124 -2.15 5.10 -15.93
CA PHE A 124 -2.56 6.46 -16.34
C PHE A 124 -1.55 7.11 -17.30
N GLY A 125 -0.71 6.36 -17.97
CA GLY A 125 0.46 6.77 -18.74
C GLY A 125 0.19 7.81 -19.84
N ASP A 126 0.04 9.08 -19.46
CA ASP A 126 -0.10 10.23 -20.38
C ASP A 126 0.78 11.40 -19.93
N LEU A 127 1.61 11.93 -20.84
CA LEU A 127 2.56 12.99 -20.53
C LEU A 127 1.85 14.32 -20.19
N GLY A 128 0.88 14.73 -21.01
CA GLY A 128 0.19 16.01 -20.83
C GLY A 128 -0.67 16.04 -19.57
N GLN A 129 -1.50 15.02 -19.39
CA GLN A 129 -2.36 14.87 -18.23
C GLN A 129 -1.53 14.66 -16.95
N GLY A 130 -0.43 13.91 -17.01
CA GLY A 130 0.51 13.71 -15.90
C GLY A 130 1.15 15.00 -15.40
N ILE A 131 1.58 15.88 -16.31
CA ILE A 131 2.12 17.21 -15.95
C ILE A 131 1.03 18.05 -15.24
N ILE A 132 -0.19 18.10 -15.78
CA ILE A 132 -1.30 18.84 -15.16
C ILE A 132 -1.59 18.27 -13.77
N LEU A 133 -1.67 16.96 -13.61
CA LEU A 133 -1.92 16.30 -12.33
C LEU A 133 -0.82 16.66 -11.30
N SER A 134 0.45 16.71 -11.73
CA SER A 134 1.57 17.11 -10.88
C SER A 134 1.45 18.57 -10.45
N LEU A 135 1.10 19.49 -11.35
CA LEU A 135 0.91 20.91 -11.05
C LEU A 135 -0.28 21.15 -10.10
N VAL A 136 -1.40 20.50 -10.36
CA VAL A 136 -2.59 20.55 -9.46
C VAL A 136 -2.23 20.00 -8.09
N GLY A 137 -1.49 18.89 -8.02
CA GLY A 137 -0.98 18.32 -6.78
C GLY A 137 -0.08 19.29 -6.00
N LEU A 138 0.83 20.00 -6.66
CA LEU A 138 1.69 21.04 -6.05
C LEU A 138 0.87 22.21 -5.46
N VAL A 139 -0.14 22.66 -6.19
CA VAL A 139 -1.03 23.74 -5.69
C VAL A 139 -1.83 23.24 -4.48
N ALA A 140 -2.36 22.01 -4.55
CA ALA A 140 -3.11 21.40 -3.45
C ALA A 140 -2.23 21.23 -2.19
N GLU A 141 -0.98 20.81 -2.33
CA GLU A 141 -0.05 20.66 -1.21
C GLU A 141 0.34 22.00 -0.60
N LYS A 142 0.74 22.99 -1.44
CA LYS A 142 1.29 24.27 -0.94
C LYS A 142 0.23 25.27 -0.50
N LYS A 143 -0.88 25.38 -1.22
CA LYS A 143 -1.91 26.39 -0.95
C LYS A 143 -3.00 25.90 -0.01
N PHE A 144 -3.40 24.63 -0.14
CA PHE A 144 -4.50 24.05 0.64
C PHE A 144 -4.01 23.10 1.75
N ASN A 145 -2.70 22.88 1.89
CA ASN A 145 -2.11 21.93 2.86
C ASN A 145 -2.74 20.52 2.84
N LEU A 146 -3.24 20.11 1.68
CA LEU A 146 -3.83 18.80 1.49
C LEU A 146 -2.74 17.74 1.36
N LYS A 147 -2.73 16.75 2.25
CA LYS A 147 -1.76 15.62 2.23
C LYS A 147 -1.80 14.84 0.92
N LEU A 148 -2.98 14.71 0.30
CA LEU A 148 -3.17 14.09 -1.01
C LEU A 148 -2.45 14.84 -2.14
N GLY A 149 -2.23 16.15 -2.02
CA GLY A 149 -1.49 16.93 -3.01
C GLY A 149 -0.08 16.38 -3.24
N GLY A 150 0.61 16.04 -2.15
CA GLY A 150 1.95 15.43 -2.22
C GLY A 150 1.97 14.06 -2.90
N VAL A 151 0.92 13.26 -2.80
CA VAL A 151 0.74 12.02 -3.57
C VAL A 151 0.57 12.36 -5.05
N GLY A 152 -0.37 13.29 -5.38
CA GLY A 152 -0.67 13.71 -6.75
C GLY A 152 0.54 14.20 -7.53
N VAL A 153 1.48 14.92 -6.87
CA VAL A 153 2.74 15.34 -7.51
C VAL A 153 3.55 14.14 -7.99
N ARG A 154 3.72 13.12 -7.16
CA ARG A 154 4.54 11.93 -7.48
C ARG A 154 3.88 11.07 -8.53
N LEU A 155 2.57 10.92 -8.44
CA LEU A 155 1.76 10.19 -9.41
C LEU A 155 1.80 10.87 -10.78
N GLY A 156 1.65 12.21 -10.83
CA GLY A 156 1.72 12.96 -12.07
C GLY A 156 3.10 12.88 -12.74
N ILE A 157 4.18 12.92 -11.96
CA ILE A 157 5.54 12.74 -12.50
C ILE A 157 5.70 11.32 -13.09
N SER A 158 5.24 10.29 -12.39
CA SER A 158 5.30 8.92 -12.88
C SER A 158 4.48 8.74 -14.15
N SER A 159 3.24 9.25 -14.16
CA SER A 159 2.38 9.25 -15.34
C SER A 159 3.04 9.94 -16.54
N ALA A 160 3.70 11.08 -16.34
CA ALA A 160 4.43 11.76 -17.40
C ALA A 160 5.59 10.93 -17.94
N ILE A 161 6.34 10.22 -17.09
CA ILE A 161 7.43 9.33 -17.50
C ILE A 161 6.88 8.17 -18.36
N PHE A 162 5.84 7.48 -17.89
CA PHE A 162 5.23 6.39 -18.65
C PHE A 162 4.50 6.88 -19.91
N GLY A 163 3.95 8.11 -19.88
CA GLY A 163 3.39 8.78 -21.05
C GLY A 163 4.41 8.96 -22.18
N VAL A 164 5.68 9.25 -21.84
CA VAL A 164 6.77 9.26 -22.83
C VAL A 164 7.02 7.85 -23.39
N PHE A 165 6.97 6.79 -22.56
CA PHE A 165 7.16 5.41 -23.04
C PHE A 165 6.03 4.97 -23.98
N PHE A 166 4.78 5.33 -23.67
CA PHE A 166 3.63 5.02 -24.53
C PHE A 166 3.49 5.96 -25.73
N GLY A 167 4.22 7.08 -25.73
CA GLY A 167 4.13 8.10 -26.77
C GLY A 167 2.85 8.94 -26.70
N SER A 168 2.13 8.93 -25.59
CA SER A 168 0.85 9.63 -25.41
C SER A 168 1.04 11.04 -24.86
N PHE A 169 0.53 12.03 -25.60
CA PHE A 169 0.44 13.44 -25.16
C PHE A 169 -1.00 13.91 -25.28
N PHE A 170 -1.71 14.05 -24.18
CA PHE A 170 -3.16 14.25 -24.13
C PHE A 170 -3.93 13.22 -24.97
N GLY A 171 -3.48 11.96 -24.95
CA GLY A 171 -4.05 10.86 -25.72
C GLY A 171 -3.74 10.87 -27.22
N ASN A 172 -2.92 11.81 -27.71
CA ASN A 172 -2.45 11.81 -29.10
C ASN A 172 -1.07 11.15 -29.19
N GLU A 173 -0.97 10.09 -29.98
CA GLU A 173 0.25 9.31 -30.19
C GLU A 173 1.12 9.85 -31.33
N GLU A 174 0.57 10.70 -32.22
CA GLU A 174 1.28 11.23 -33.38
C GLU A 174 2.25 12.36 -33.00
N ILE A 175 1.88 13.21 -32.04
CA ILE A 175 2.67 14.39 -31.65
C ILE A 175 4.08 13.99 -31.19
N LEU A 176 4.19 13.01 -30.29
CA LEU A 176 5.51 12.60 -29.80
C LEU A 176 6.34 11.87 -30.86
N SER A 177 5.71 11.09 -31.73
CA SER A 177 6.38 10.37 -32.80
C SER A 177 7.04 11.30 -33.81
N GLU A 178 6.47 12.48 -34.06
CA GLU A 178 7.03 13.49 -34.96
C GLU A 178 8.27 14.17 -34.37
N TYR A 179 8.27 14.47 -33.07
CA TYR A 179 9.39 15.12 -32.38
C TYR A 179 10.55 14.18 -32.06
N PHE A 180 10.26 12.94 -31.68
CA PHE A 180 11.29 11.93 -31.34
C PHE A 180 11.49 10.87 -32.43
N LYS A 181 11.85 11.31 -33.64
CA LYS A 181 12.19 10.43 -34.77
C LYS A 181 13.34 9.49 -34.38
N GLY A 182 13.04 8.21 -34.19
CA GLY A 182 14.02 7.17 -33.84
C GLY A 182 13.80 6.50 -32.49
N PHE A 183 12.85 6.96 -31.69
CA PHE A 183 12.38 6.26 -30.49
C PHE A 183 11.14 5.43 -30.83
N SER A 184 11.20 4.12 -30.59
CA SER A 184 10.05 3.24 -30.81
C SER A 184 9.09 3.35 -29.61
N PHE A 185 8.00 4.07 -29.79
CA PHE A 185 6.94 4.16 -28.80
C PHE A 185 6.11 2.87 -28.79
N PHE A 186 5.66 2.49 -27.60
CA PHE A 186 4.80 1.33 -27.44
C PHE A 186 3.34 1.75 -27.65
N ASN A 187 2.83 1.59 -28.86
CA ASN A 187 1.42 1.88 -29.15
C ASN A 187 0.52 0.79 -28.55
N ALA A 188 -0.24 1.18 -27.50
CA ALA A 188 -1.09 0.28 -26.74
C ALA A 188 -2.33 -0.20 -27.53
N MET A 189 -2.83 0.60 -28.47
CA MET A 189 -4.05 0.31 -29.24
C MET A 189 -3.82 -0.64 -30.42
N SER A 190 -2.57 -0.89 -30.83
CA SER A 190 -2.32 -1.82 -31.92
C SER A 190 -2.66 -3.26 -31.49
N PRO A 191 -3.37 -4.04 -32.33
CA PRO A 191 -3.80 -5.40 -31.97
C PRO A 191 -2.63 -6.32 -31.57
N GLU A 192 -1.46 -6.13 -32.17
CA GLU A 192 -0.25 -6.90 -31.88
C GLU A 192 0.34 -6.59 -30.53
N ASN A 193 0.27 -5.32 -30.09
CA ASN A 193 0.82 -4.87 -28.82
C ASN A 193 -0.12 -5.09 -27.62
N THR A 194 -1.44 -5.20 -27.86
CA THR A 194 -2.43 -5.42 -26.78
C THR A 194 -2.14 -6.69 -25.98
N MET A 195 -1.85 -7.81 -26.68
CA MET A 195 -1.50 -9.07 -26.00
C MET A 195 -0.18 -8.95 -25.24
N THR A 196 0.80 -8.26 -25.82
CA THR A 196 2.09 -8.00 -25.17
C THR A 196 1.92 -7.14 -23.91
N LEU A 197 1.05 -6.11 -23.97
CA LEU A 197 0.73 -5.26 -22.83
C LEU A 197 0.10 -6.07 -21.67
N LEU A 198 -0.88 -6.93 -21.99
CA LEU A 198 -1.53 -7.78 -20.99
C LEU A 198 -0.55 -8.77 -20.36
N MET A 199 0.33 -9.38 -21.17
CA MET A 199 1.40 -10.26 -20.67
C MET A 199 2.41 -9.51 -19.81
N ALA A 200 2.79 -8.28 -20.20
CA ALA A 200 3.67 -7.43 -19.40
C ALA A 200 3.02 -7.05 -18.05
N ALA A 201 1.71 -6.77 -18.04
CA ALA A 201 0.96 -6.48 -16.81
C ALA A 201 0.94 -7.69 -15.85
N ILE A 202 0.73 -8.91 -16.37
CA ILE A 202 0.84 -10.14 -15.58
C ILE A 202 2.28 -10.31 -15.06
N GLY A 203 3.29 -10.12 -15.91
CA GLY A 203 4.69 -10.20 -15.52
C GLY A 203 5.06 -9.22 -14.39
N LEU A 204 4.59 -7.98 -14.49
CA LEU A 204 4.73 -6.99 -13.41
C LEU A 204 4.08 -7.47 -12.13
N GLY A 205 2.86 -8.02 -12.20
CA GLY A 205 2.14 -8.59 -11.07
C GLY A 205 2.91 -9.72 -10.39
N ILE A 206 3.46 -10.64 -11.18
CA ILE A 206 4.31 -11.74 -10.68
C ILE A 206 5.50 -11.19 -9.89
N VAL A 207 6.20 -10.18 -10.43
CA VAL A 207 7.34 -9.56 -9.75
C VAL A 207 6.91 -8.91 -8.43
N LEU A 208 5.81 -8.17 -8.40
CA LEU A 208 5.30 -7.53 -7.18
C LEU A 208 4.86 -8.55 -6.12
N ILE A 209 4.20 -9.64 -6.54
CA ILE A 209 3.84 -10.75 -5.64
C ILE A 209 5.10 -11.39 -5.04
N LEU A 210 6.12 -11.67 -5.85
CA LEU A 210 7.38 -12.25 -5.37
C LEU A 210 8.11 -11.32 -4.40
N ILE A 211 8.11 -10.01 -4.64
CA ILE A 211 8.65 -9.02 -3.71
C ILE A 211 7.88 -9.09 -2.38
N SER A 212 6.55 -9.12 -2.41
CA SER A 212 5.71 -9.19 -1.21
C SER A 212 5.95 -10.48 -0.41
N MET A 213 6.06 -11.62 -1.09
CA MET A 213 6.39 -12.90 -0.44
C MET A 213 7.80 -12.90 0.15
N THR A 214 8.77 -12.30 -0.54
CA THR A 214 10.14 -12.13 -0.01
C THR A 214 10.14 -11.29 1.26
N PHE A 215 9.35 -10.20 1.29
CA PHE A 215 9.15 -9.40 2.51
C PHE A 215 8.54 -10.23 3.64
N SER A 216 7.53 -11.05 3.34
CA SER A 216 6.92 -11.97 4.32
C SER A 216 7.96 -12.92 4.93
N ILE A 217 8.79 -13.53 4.11
CA ILE A 217 9.86 -14.43 4.56
C ILE A 217 10.84 -13.70 5.49
N VAL A 218 11.32 -12.52 5.07
CA VAL A 218 12.26 -11.71 5.89
C VAL A 218 11.64 -11.30 7.22
N LEU A 219 10.37 -10.93 7.24
CA LEU A 219 9.64 -10.56 8.46
C LEU A 219 9.51 -11.74 9.42
N ASN A 220 9.11 -12.92 8.92
CA ASN A 220 8.96 -14.12 9.72
C ASN A 220 10.30 -14.61 10.29
N PHE A 221 11.40 -14.49 9.54
CA PHE A 221 12.73 -14.75 10.07
C PHE A 221 13.11 -13.77 11.19
N LYS A 222 12.80 -12.47 11.05
CA LYS A 222 13.03 -11.49 12.12
C LYS A 222 12.22 -11.77 13.38
N LYS A 223 10.99 -12.25 13.22
CA LYS A 223 10.11 -12.66 14.32
C LYS A 223 10.51 -14.00 14.95
N LYS A 224 11.52 -14.67 14.41
CA LYS A 224 11.98 -16.02 14.79
C LYS A 224 10.94 -17.13 14.58
N ASN A 225 9.93 -16.89 13.77
CA ASN A 225 8.90 -17.86 13.40
C ASN A 225 9.40 -18.66 12.18
N ILE A 226 10.37 -19.55 12.38
CA ILE A 226 11.02 -20.29 11.30
C ILE A 226 10.02 -21.22 10.58
N GLY A 227 9.08 -21.81 11.31
CA GLY A 227 8.02 -22.64 10.74
C GLY A 227 7.17 -21.88 9.73
N GLU A 228 6.70 -20.70 10.10
CA GLU A 228 5.94 -19.81 9.21
C GLU A 228 6.79 -19.29 8.03
N ALA A 229 8.05 -18.97 8.25
CA ALA A 229 8.94 -18.50 7.18
C ALA A 229 9.18 -19.54 6.09
N ILE A 230 9.17 -20.83 6.43
CA ILE A 230 9.47 -21.91 5.48
C ILE A 230 8.18 -22.56 4.95
N LEU A 231 7.25 -22.96 5.82
CA LEU A 231 6.12 -23.85 5.49
C LEU A 231 4.84 -23.09 5.09
N SER A 232 4.75 -21.77 5.28
CA SER A 232 3.54 -21.02 4.95
C SER A 232 3.37 -20.80 3.45
N GLN A 233 2.15 -20.47 3.04
CA GLN A 233 1.83 -20.08 1.66
C GLN A 233 2.60 -18.82 1.21
N ASN A 234 2.94 -17.90 2.12
CA ASN A 234 3.74 -16.72 1.87
C ASN A 234 5.22 -16.92 2.28
N GLY A 235 5.61 -18.15 2.61
CA GLY A 235 6.95 -18.59 2.94
C GLY A 235 7.70 -19.18 1.76
N LEU A 236 8.82 -19.85 2.05
CA LEU A 236 9.70 -20.42 1.04
C LEU A 236 8.98 -21.48 0.17
N CYS A 237 8.15 -22.35 0.79
CA CYS A 237 7.37 -23.36 0.07
C CYS A 237 6.38 -22.74 -0.90
N GLY A 238 5.69 -21.64 -0.49
CA GLY A 238 4.78 -20.92 -1.37
C GLY A 238 5.49 -20.26 -2.55
N VAL A 239 6.65 -19.62 -2.31
CA VAL A 239 7.47 -19.02 -3.39
C VAL A 239 7.95 -20.08 -4.37
N THR A 240 8.48 -21.21 -3.90
CA THR A 240 8.94 -22.30 -4.78
C THR A 240 7.83 -22.88 -5.62
N PHE A 241 6.66 -23.11 -5.04
CA PHE A 241 5.46 -23.56 -5.75
C PHE A 241 5.02 -22.54 -6.81
N TYR A 242 4.89 -21.25 -6.42
CA TYR A 242 4.45 -20.18 -7.31
C TYR A 242 5.37 -20.01 -8.52
N VAL A 243 6.69 -19.94 -8.27
CA VAL A 243 7.69 -19.82 -9.33
C VAL A 243 7.67 -21.05 -10.24
N ALA A 244 7.54 -22.25 -9.66
CA ALA A 244 7.47 -23.48 -10.45
C ALA A 244 6.26 -23.51 -11.38
N VAL A 245 5.09 -23.09 -10.91
CA VAL A 245 3.88 -23.01 -11.75
C VAL A 245 4.04 -22.00 -12.88
N ILE A 246 4.63 -20.82 -12.60
CA ILE A 246 4.87 -19.80 -13.63
C ILE A 246 5.85 -20.29 -14.67
N VAL A 247 6.98 -20.88 -14.26
CA VAL A 247 7.97 -21.43 -15.20
C VAL A 247 7.38 -22.58 -16.04
N ALA A 248 6.54 -23.44 -15.45
CA ALA A 248 5.82 -24.46 -16.19
C ALA A 248 4.85 -23.87 -17.24
N ALA A 249 4.10 -22.82 -16.87
CA ALA A 249 3.18 -22.14 -17.79
C ALA A 249 3.94 -21.46 -18.94
N LEU A 250 5.04 -20.78 -18.64
CA LEU A 250 5.91 -20.16 -19.65
C LEU A 250 6.55 -21.22 -20.56
N GLY A 251 6.97 -22.36 -20.01
CA GLY A 251 7.51 -23.47 -20.78
C GLY A 251 6.50 -24.03 -21.78
N MET A 252 5.23 -24.17 -21.36
CA MET A 252 4.15 -24.58 -22.26
C MET A 252 3.88 -23.58 -23.38
N LEU A 253 3.90 -22.27 -23.06
CA LEU A 253 3.69 -21.20 -24.05
C LEU A 253 4.83 -21.08 -25.07
N THR A 254 6.07 -21.34 -24.64
CA THR A 254 7.26 -21.27 -25.51
C THR A 254 7.55 -22.58 -26.24
N GLY A 255 6.75 -23.63 -26.03
CA GLY A 255 6.94 -24.95 -26.63
C GLY A 255 8.17 -25.70 -26.12
N GLN A 256 8.75 -25.28 -25.02
CA GLN A 256 9.93 -25.92 -24.43
C GLN A 256 9.47 -26.95 -23.38
N HIS A 257 9.85 -28.21 -23.56
CA HIS A 257 9.49 -29.31 -22.68
C HIS A 257 10.42 -29.42 -21.46
N PHE A 258 10.51 -28.36 -20.64
CA PHE A 258 11.23 -28.44 -19.36
C PHE A 258 10.48 -29.18 -18.26
N VAL A 259 9.18 -29.37 -18.44
CA VAL A 259 8.30 -29.99 -17.44
C VAL A 259 8.49 -31.50 -17.50
N ASN A 260 9.45 -31.99 -16.69
CA ASN A 260 9.67 -33.43 -16.50
C ASN A 260 8.94 -33.89 -15.23
N ILE A 261 8.68 -35.20 -15.08
CA ILE A 261 8.02 -35.77 -13.90
C ILE A 261 8.76 -35.39 -12.60
N PHE A 262 10.07 -35.34 -12.62
CA PHE A 262 10.87 -34.90 -11.47
C PHE A 262 10.65 -33.42 -11.11
N TYR A 263 10.47 -32.56 -12.11
CA TYR A 263 10.13 -31.14 -11.92
C TYR A 263 8.80 -31.02 -11.17
N ILE A 264 7.77 -31.71 -11.64
CA ILE A 264 6.44 -31.69 -11.02
C ILE A 264 6.53 -32.21 -9.58
N LEU A 265 7.23 -33.30 -9.34
CA LEU A 265 7.26 -33.97 -8.04
C LEU A 265 8.05 -33.15 -7.00
N ILE A 266 9.17 -32.52 -7.37
CA ILE A 266 10.04 -31.81 -6.44
C ILE A 266 9.58 -30.34 -6.26
N LEU A 267 9.17 -29.66 -7.35
CA LEU A 267 8.90 -28.21 -7.28
C LEU A 267 7.41 -27.85 -7.14
N ILE A 268 6.50 -28.80 -7.42
CA ILE A 268 5.07 -28.57 -7.29
C ILE A 268 4.51 -29.41 -6.15
N VAL A 269 4.66 -30.74 -6.20
CA VAL A 269 4.01 -31.64 -5.24
C VAL A 269 4.65 -31.56 -3.86
N LEU A 270 5.98 -31.54 -3.78
CA LEU A 270 6.67 -31.49 -2.48
C LEU A 270 6.33 -30.22 -1.68
N PRO A 271 6.37 -28.98 -2.24
CA PRO A 271 5.93 -27.79 -1.53
C PRO A 271 4.47 -27.85 -1.09
N LEU A 272 3.55 -28.39 -1.91
CA LEU A 272 2.15 -28.57 -1.54
C LEU A 272 1.98 -29.51 -0.34
N ILE A 273 2.72 -30.63 -0.33
CA ILE A 273 2.72 -31.56 0.82
C ILE A 273 3.28 -30.87 2.07
N LEU A 274 4.35 -30.08 1.95
CA LEU A 274 4.94 -29.37 3.08
C LEU A 274 3.99 -28.30 3.62
N MET A 275 3.27 -27.59 2.75
CA MET A 275 2.24 -26.64 3.17
C MET A 275 1.06 -27.34 3.84
N PHE A 276 0.61 -28.50 3.33
CA PHE A 276 -0.42 -29.33 3.94
C PHE A 276 -0.06 -29.78 5.35
N LEU A 277 1.22 -30.16 5.56
CA LEU A 277 1.75 -30.62 6.85
C LEU A 277 2.25 -29.46 7.74
N LYS A 278 1.98 -28.21 7.38
CA LYS A 278 2.48 -27.01 8.09
C LYS A 278 2.17 -27.08 9.59
N GLU A 279 0.88 -27.23 9.97
CA GLU A 279 0.47 -27.23 11.37
C GLU A 279 1.10 -28.37 12.21
N PRO A 280 1.05 -29.65 11.78
CA PRO A 280 1.68 -30.74 12.51
C PRO A 280 3.20 -30.58 12.65
N LEU A 281 3.84 -30.06 11.60
CA LEU A 281 5.30 -29.85 11.62
C LEU A 281 5.70 -28.72 12.56
N ILE A 282 4.99 -27.59 12.57
CA ILE A 282 5.24 -26.46 13.47
C ILE A 282 5.03 -26.87 14.92
N ARG A 283 3.89 -27.55 15.23
CA ARG A 283 3.62 -28.05 16.59
C ARG A 283 4.68 -29.02 17.09
N LYS A 284 5.21 -29.86 16.22
CA LYS A 284 6.30 -30.79 16.56
C LYS A 284 7.64 -30.06 16.80
N LEU A 285 7.92 -29.01 16.04
CA LEU A 285 9.14 -28.19 16.19
C LEU A 285 9.13 -27.34 17.46
N GLU A 286 7.96 -26.86 17.87
CA GLU A 286 7.78 -25.98 19.04
C GLU A 286 7.49 -26.75 20.34
N GLU A 287 7.51 -28.09 20.32
CA GLU A 287 7.20 -28.97 21.47
C GLU A 287 5.82 -28.68 22.13
N HIS A 288 4.87 -28.13 21.39
CA HIS A 288 3.56 -27.73 21.89
C HIS A 288 2.46 -28.73 21.50
N GLY A 289 2.20 -29.76 22.32
CA GLY A 289 0.99 -30.55 22.33
C GLY A 289 0.84 -31.67 21.29
N GLU A 290 -0.36 -32.22 21.16
CA GLU A 290 -0.70 -33.33 20.25
C GLU A 290 -0.67 -32.88 18.79
N MET A 291 -0.15 -33.73 17.88
CA MET A 291 -0.07 -33.44 16.44
C MET A 291 -1.44 -33.21 15.79
N PHE A 292 -2.50 -33.86 16.29
CA PHE A 292 -3.85 -33.82 15.73
C PHE A 292 -4.91 -33.63 16.83
N PRO A 293 -5.09 -32.42 17.39
CA PRO A 293 -6.01 -32.19 18.51
C PRO A 293 -7.48 -32.48 18.17
N ASN A 294 -7.89 -32.28 16.90
CA ASN A 294 -9.25 -32.49 16.43
C ASN A 294 -9.44 -33.85 15.67
N GLY A 295 -8.43 -34.71 15.71
CA GLY A 295 -8.44 -35.96 14.97
C GLY A 295 -7.95 -35.84 13.51
N PHE A 296 -7.43 -36.93 12.97
CA PHE A 296 -6.83 -36.96 11.63
C PHE A 296 -7.83 -36.62 10.50
N GLY A 297 -9.10 -37.02 10.65
CA GLY A 297 -10.12 -36.74 9.64
C GLY A 297 -10.46 -35.25 9.49
N ALA A 298 -10.57 -34.53 10.61
CA ALA A 298 -10.81 -33.09 10.61
C ALA A 298 -9.61 -32.34 10.01
N PHE A 299 -8.40 -32.70 10.41
CA PHE A 299 -7.15 -32.13 9.85
C PHE A 299 -7.07 -32.34 8.33
N PHE A 300 -7.40 -33.52 7.83
CA PHE A 300 -7.33 -33.82 6.40
C PHE A 300 -8.30 -32.94 5.58
N VAL A 301 -9.54 -32.81 6.06
CA VAL A 301 -10.58 -32.02 5.39
C VAL A 301 -10.19 -30.54 5.41
N GLU A 302 -9.77 -30.01 6.56
CA GLU A 302 -9.36 -28.62 6.74
C GLU A 302 -8.15 -28.29 5.86
N GLY A 303 -7.09 -29.09 5.91
CA GLY A 303 -5.89 -28.90 5.12
C GLY A 303 -6.12 -29.03 3.61
N PHE A 304 -7.06 -29.88 3.17
CA PHE A 304 -7.43 -29.97 1.76
C PHE A 304 -8.08 -28.67 1.26
N PHE A 305 -9.02 -28.11 2.02
CA PHE A 305 -9.65 -26.84 1.65
C PHE A 305 -8.68 -25.67 1.73
N GLU A 306 -7.79 -25.65 2.72
CA GLU A 306 -6.73 -24.63 2.81
C GLU A 306 -5.82 -24.67 1.59
N LEU A 307 -5.35 -25.85 1.15
CA LEU A 307 -4.54 -25.95 -0.08
C LEU A 307 -5.30 -25.50 -1.33
N PHE A 308 -6.58 -25.86 -1.43
CA PHE A 308 -7.40 -25.43 -2.55
C PHE A 308 -7.54 -23.91 -2.59
N GLU A 309 -7.77 -23.28 -1.43
CA GLU A 309 -7.81 -21.81 -1.28
C GLU A 309 -6.48 -21.17 -1.67
N VAL A 310 -5.35 -21.75 -1.25
CA VAL A 310 -4.01 -21.27 -1.61
C VAL A 310 -3.79 -21.25 -3.11
N VAL A 311 -4.12 -22.33 -3.81
CA VAL A 311 -3.98 -22.45 -5.27
C VAL A 311 -4.88 -21.43 -5.98
N LEU A 312 -6.13 -21.31 -5.56
CA LEU A 312 -7.06 -20.32 -6.10
C LEU A 312 -6.57 -18.89 -5.85
N SER A 313 -6.06 -18.61 -4.66
CA SER A 313 -5.52 -17.28 -4.30
C SER A 313 -4.35 -16.90 -5.21
N PHE A 314 -3.42 -17.81 -5.51
CA PHE A 314 -2.33 -17.51 -6.44
C PHE A 314 -2.82 -17.19 -7.85
N ILE A 315 -3.80 -17.94 -8.36
CA ILE A 315 -4.37 -17.68 -9.70
C ILE A 315 -5.10 -16.34 -9.71
N THR A 316 -6.02 -16.12 -8.77
CA THR A 316 -6.84 -14.90 -8.73
C THR A 316 -6.01 -13.65 -8.54
N ASN A 317 -5.01 -13.69 -7.66
CA ASN A 317 -4.12 -12.55 -7.42
C ASN A 317 -3.26 -12.23 -8.64
N THR A 318 -2.76 -13.26 -9.35
CA THR A 318 -2.02 -13.05 -10.60
C THR A 318 -2.90 -12.45 -11.69
N MET A 319 -4.12 -12.97 -11.85
CA MET A 319 -5.09 -12.45 -12.81
C MET A 319 -5.59 -11.04 -12.48
N SER A 320 -5.56 -10.65 -11.21
CA SER A 320 -5.94 -9.31 -10.76
C SER A 320 -5.07 -8.21 -11.39
N PHE A 321 -3.82 -8.50 -11.74
CA PHE A 321 -2.90 -7.57 -12.40
C PHE A 321 -3.22 -7.33 -13.89
N LEU A 322 -4.07 -8.15 -14.53
CA LEU A 322 -4.61 -7.84 -15.86
C LEU A 322 -5.32 -6.49 -15.91
N ARG A 323 -5.85 -6.06 -14.78
CA ARG A 323 -6.45 -4.74 -14.62
C ARG A 323 -5.50 -3.60 -15.01
N VAL A 324 -4.21 -3.73 -14.73
CA VAL A 324 -3.21 -2.73 -15.11
C VAL A 324 -3.21 -2.52 -16.63
N GLY A 325 -3.10 -3.59 -17.40
CA GLY A 325 -3.20 -3.50 -18.86
C GLY A 325 -4.58 -3.06 -19.35
N GLY A 326 -5.67 -3.49 -18.67
CA GLY A 326 -7.03 -3.07 -19.00
C GLY A 326 -7.24 -1.56 -18.88
N PHE A 327 -6.66 -0.91 -17.85
CA PHE A 327 -6.78 0.55 -17.70
C PHE A 327 -5.92 1.32 -18.71
N VAL A 328 -4.76 0.82 -19.10
CA VAL A 328 -3.98 1.41 -20.22
C VAL A 328 -4.81 1.44 -21.50
N LEU A 329 -5.48 0.32 -21.82
CA LEU A 329 -6.34 0.23 -22.99
C LEU A 329 -7.60 1.11 -22.86
N SER A 330 -8.17 1.18 -21.66
CA SER A 330 -9.33 2.04 -21.38
C SER A 330 -9.00 3.53 -21.57
N HIS A 331 -7.82 3.97 -21.11
CA HIS A 331 -7.33 5.33 -21.31
C HIS A 331 -7.23 5.68 -22.78
N ALA A 332 -6.52 4.86 -23.55
CA ALA A 332 -6.39 5.05 -24.98
C ALA A 332 -7.76 5.05 -25.71
N GLY A 333 -8.66 4.14 -25.31
CA GLY A 333 -10.03 4.11 -25.85
C GLY A 333 -10.87 5.34 -25.52
N MET A 334 -10.81 5.85 -24.29
CA MET A 334 -11.53 7.07 -23.91
C MET A 334 -11.00 8.29 -24.66
N MET A 335 -9.68 8.40 -24.82
CA MET A 335 -9.09 9.50 -25.58
C MET A 335 -9.45 9.42 -27.07
N LEU A 336 -9.51 8.23 -27.66
CA LEU A 336 -10.01 8.05 -29.04
C LEU A 336 -11.44 8.58 -29.21
N VAL A 337 -12.33 8.30 -28.24
CA VAL A 337 -13.70 8.85 -28.26
C VAL A 337 -13.70 10.38 -28.18
N VAL A 338 -12.89 10.97 -27.31
CA VAL A 338 -12.77 12.44 -27.19
C VAL A 338 -12.33 13.07 -28.52
N TYR A 339 -11.31 12.50 -29.18
CA TYR A 339 -10.83 12.99 -30.48
C TYR A 339 -11.89 12.83 -31.57
N THR A 340 -12.54 11.68 -31.65
CA THR A 340 -13.60 11.45 -32.63
C THR A 340 -14.75 12.43 -32.47
N LEU A 341 -15.17 12.72 -31.24
CA LEU A 341 -16.20 13.73 -30.96
C LEU A 341 -15.74 15.14 -31.32
N ALA A 342 -14.48 15.48 -31.10
CA ALA A 342 -13.90 16.77 -31.44
C ALA A 342 -13.92 16.98 -32.97
N GLU A 343 -13.51 15.99 -33.74
CA GLU A 343 -13.54 16.01 -35.20
C GLU A 343 -14.97 16.15 -35.75
N MET A 344 -15.95 15.46 -35.14
CA MET A 344 -17.35 15.55 -35.56
C MET A 344 -17.95 16.95 -35.37
N VAL A 345 -17.56 17.68 -34.33
CA VAL A 345 -18.07 19.03 -34.03
C VAL A 345 -17.37 20.07 -34.91
N GLY A 346 -16.05 19.94 -35.12
CA GLY A 346 -15.24 20.81 -35.96
C GLY A 346 -15.15 22.27 -35.50
N GLY A 347 -14.23 23.02 -36.12
CA GLY A 347 -14.09 24.46 -35.89
C GLY A 347 -13.76 24.83 -34.44
N PHE A 348 -14.35 25.91 -33.93
CA PHE A 348 -14.12 26.35 -32.54
C PHE A 348 -14.65 25.36 -31.50
N GLY A 349 -15.69 24.59 -31.86
CA GLY A 349 -16.26 23.56 -30.98
C GLY A 349 -15.28 22.39 -30.70
N GLU A 350 -14.42 22.07 -31.62
CA GLU A 350 -13.37 21.06 -31.48
C GLU A 350 -12.47 21.33 -30.27
N ILE A 351 -11.99 22.59 -30.14
CA ILE A 351 -11.12 22.98 -29.01
C ILE A 351 -11.85 22.82 -27.66
N ILE A 352 -13.14 23.21 -27.64
CA ILE A 352 -13.95 23.08 -26.42
C ILE A 352 -14.12 21.62 -26.04
N VAL A 353 -14.44 20.74 -26.99
CA VAL A 353 -14.60 19.29 -26.76
C VAL A 353 -13.28 18.68 -26.29
N LEU A 354 -12.15 19.03 -26.88
CA LEU A 354 -10.83 18.54 -26.45
C LEU A 354 -10.51 18.96 -25.02
N ILE A 355 -10.73 20.22 -24.64
CA ILE A 355 -10.45 20.70 -23.28
C ILE A 355 -11.36 20.02 -22.26
N LEU A 356 -12.68 20.04 -22.50
CA LEU A 356 -13.64 19.44 -21.58
C LEU A 356 -13.49 17.93 -21.48
N GLY A 357 -13.23 17.25 -22.60
CA GLY A 357 -12.99 15.82 -22.67
C GLY A 357 -11.73 15.41 -21.88
N ASN A 358 -10.62 16.10 -22.09
CA ASN A 358 -9.38 15.84 -21.33
C ASN A 358 -9.58 16.09 -19.83
N VAL A 359 -10.24 17.17 -19.41
CA VAL A 359 -10.52 17.42 -17.99
C VAL A 359 -11.41 16.32 -17.42
N PHE A 360 -12.45 15.91 -18.14
CA PHE A 360 -13.35 14.84 -17.71
C PHE A 360 -12.63 13.51 -17.57
N VAL A 361 -11.87 13.09 -18.59
CA VAL A 361 -11.08 11.84 -18.57
C VAL A 361 -10.08 11.87 -17.42
N MET A 362 -9.31 12.97 -17.28
CA MET A 362 -8.31 13.09 -16.22
C MET A 362 -8.91 12.98 -14.82
N CYS A 363 -10.04 13.65 -14.57
CA CYS A 363 -10.69 13.62 -13.25
C CYS A 363 -11.29 12.24 -12.94
N LEU A 364 -12.05 11.68 -13.90
CA LEU A 364 -12.74 10.41 -13.70
C LEU A 364 -11.74 9.26 -13.63
N GLU A 365 -10.87 9.16 -14.60
CA GLU A 365 -9.90 8.08 -14.69
C GLU A 365 -8.83 8.17 -13.61
N GLY A 366 -8.30 9.36 -13.31
CA GLY A 366 -7.34 9.55 -12.25
C GLY A 366 -7.86 9.10 -10.88
N LEU A 367 -9.17 9.34 -10.60
CA LEU A 367 -9.81 8.85 -9.39
C LEU A 367 -9.96 7.32 -9.41
N ILE A 368 -10.48 6.76 -10.51
CA ILE A 368 -10.71 5.31 -10.61
C ILE A 368 -9.40 4.54 -10.55
N VAL A 369 -8.38 4.96 -11.30
CA VAL A 369 -7.05 4.35 -11.29
C VAL A 369 -6.44 4.43 -9.88
N GLY A 370 -6.54 5.58 -9.21
CA GLY A 370 -6.09 5.72 -7.82
C GLY A 370 -6.72 4.68 -6.88
N ILE A 371 -8.04 4.48 -6.96
CA ILE A 371 -8.75 3.47 -6.16
C ILE A 371 -8.31 2.04 -6.54
N GLN A 372 -8.15 1.76 -7.83
CA GLN A 372 -7.78 0.42 -8.29
C GLN A 372 -6.35 0.04 -7.91
N VAL A 373 -5.42 1.01 -7.90
CA VAL A 373 -4.06 0.78 -7.41
C VAL A 373 -4.07 0.52 -5.89
N LEU A 374 -4.85 1.28 -5.09
CA LEU A 374 -5.02 0.99 -3.66
C LEU A 374 -5.55 -0.43 -3.43
N ARG A 375 -6.48 -0.87 -4.27
CA ARG A 375 -7.01 -2.22 -4.18
C ARG A 375 -5.92 -3.27 -4.43
N LEU A 376 -5.08 -3.08 -5.46
CA LEU A 376 -3.95 -3.97 -5.72
C LEU A 376 -2.96 -4.02 -4.55
N GLU A 377 -2.66 -2.85 -3.95
CA GLU A 377 -1.78 -2.78 -2.78
C GLU A 377 -2.34 -3.52 -1.57
N PHE A 378 -3.62 -3.32 -1.25
CA PHE A 378 -4.21 -3.86 -0.03
C PHE A 378 -4.53 -5.35 -0.12
N TYR A 379 -5.05 -5.81 -1.25
CA TYR A 379 -5.51 -7.20 -1.36
C TYR A 379 -4.46 -8.15 -1.91
N GLU A 380 -3.63 -7.72 -2.87
CA GLU A 380 -2.64 -8.59 -3.50
C GLU A 380 -1.26 -8.51 -2.83
N MET A 381 -0.89 -7.35 -2.26
CA MET A 381 0.42 -7.16 -1.64
C MET A 381 0.37 -7.23 -0.11
N PHE A 382 -0.40 -6.36 0.57
CA PHE A 382 -0.43 -6.30 2.04
C PHE A 382 -0.92 -7.59 2.69
N SER A 383 -1.95 -8.23 2.12
CA SER A 383 -2.49 -9.50 2.62
C SER A 383 -1.42 -10.59 2.80
N ARG A 384 -0.26 -10.45 2.18
CA ARG A 384 0.81 -11.46 2.23
C ARG A 384 1.81 -11.26 3.36
N TYR A 385 2.05 -10.02 3.79
CA TYR A 385 3.10 -9.75 4.76
C TYR A 385 2.74 -8.74 5.85
N TYR A 386 1.58 -8.09 5.76
CA TYR A 386 1.24 -6.97 6.62
C TYR A 386 -0.08 -7.16 7.34
N GLU A 387 -0.07 -7.09 8.68
CA GLU A 387 -1.26 -7.30 9.51
C GLU A 387 -1.94 -5.99 9.95
N GLY A 388 -1.20 -4.88 10.06
CA GLY A 388 -1.74 -3.57 10.45
C GLY A 388 -2.31 -3.47 11.88
N ASN A 389 -1.89 -4.35 12.78
CA ASN A 389 -2.45 -4.48 14.13
C ASN A 389 -1.72 -3.61 15.19
N GLY A 390 -0.91 -2.65 14.77
CA GLY A 390 -0.16 -1.77 15.68
C GLY A 390 -0.99 -0.63 16.25
N ILE A 391 -0.55 -0.09 17.37
CA ILE A 391 -1.18 1.06 18.03
C ILE A 391 -0.56 2.36 17.47
N PRO A 392 -1.36 3.29 16.90
CA PRO A 392 -0.83 4.55 16.40
C PRO A 392 -0.38 5.45 17.55
N PHE A 393 0.80 6.08 17.42
CA PHE A 393 1.27 7.08 18.36
C PHE A 393 0.43 8.35 18.24
N LYS A 394 -0.43 8.59 19.23
CA LYS A 394 -1.23 9.81 19.35
C LYS A 394 -0.62 10.71 20.41
N THR A 395 -0.23 11.93 20.02
CA THR A 395 0.14 12.97 20.98
C THR A 395 -1.13 13.58 21.55
N ILE A 396 -1.14 13.79 22.89
CA ILE A 396 -2.13 14.64 23.53
C ILE A 396 -1.73 16.08 23.17
N LYS A 397 -2.23 16.56 22.04
CA LYS A 397 -2.08 17.97 21.67
C LYS A 397 -3.28 18.74 22.19
N GLU A 398 -3.05 19.95 22.69
CA GLU A 398 -4.08 20.99 22.71
C GLU A 398 -4.41 21.30 21.24
N ASP A 399 -5.57 20.83 20.77
CA ASP A 399 -6.11 21.22 19.45
C ASP A 399 -6.70 22.62 19.53
#